data_9b50fd33d2b90283dd6e1ac8c4aac663
#
_entry.id   9b50fd33d2b90283dd6e1ac8c4aac663
#
_cell.length_a   1.000
_cell.length_b   1.000
_cell.length_c   1.000
_cell.angle_alpha   90.00
_cell.angle_beta   90.00
_cell.angle_gamma   90.00
#
_symmetry.space_group_name_H-M   'P 1'
#
loop_
_entity.id
_entity.type
_entity.pdbx_description
1 polymer ?
#
loop_
_entity_poly.entity_id
_entity_poly.type
_entity_poly.pdbx_seq_one_letter_code
_entity_poly.pdbx_strand_id
1 'polypeptide(L)'
;MGHYIANLRDIEFCLFDLLGRESILGKSIYKDLDRETVMGMLDEFKRLAENDLAASFVDGDRDGTKFDKATGSVTLPDSIKKSYKAYMDGEWWRIDAPAALGGQVIPMTVRWALAEMVLGSNPAIHLYATGPSFAHVAYMLGTDRDKHIAKLMVD
;
A
#
# COMPACT_ATOMS: atom_id res chain seq x y z
N MET A 1 22.82 -4.93 0.97
CA MET A 1 22.04 -3.93 0.20
C MET A 1 20.92 -4.70 -0.45
N GLY A 2 19.67 -4.30 -0.25
CA GLY A 2 18.50 -4.99 -0.84
C GLY A 2 18.52 -4.93 -2.37
N HIS A 3 17.68 -5.73 -3.02
CA HIS A 3 17.53 -5.72 -4.48
C HIS A 3 16.79 -4.48 -5.01
N TYR A 4 16.13 -3.72 -4.13
CA TYR A 4 15.31 -2.55 -4.46
C TYR A 4 15.85 -1.26 -3.82
N ILE A 5 15.86 -0.20 -4.60
CA ILE A 5 16.17 1.16 -4.19
C ILE A 5 15.20 2.10 -4.90
N ALA A 6 14.40 2.84 -4.13
CA ALA A 6 13.46 3.81 -4.69
C ALA A 6 14.15 5.11 -5.11
N ASN A 7 13.84 5.60 -6.31
CA ASN A 7 14.33 6.88 -6.79
C ASN A 7 13.32 8.00 -6.48
N LEU A 8 13.36 8.52 -5.25
CA LEU A 8 12.43 9.59 -4.83
C LEU A 8 12.55 10.85 -5.67
N ARG A 9 13.73 11.15 -6.23
CA ARG A 9 13.89 12.34 -7.08
C ARG A 9 13.08 12.25 -8.35
N ASP A 10 13.01 11.08 -8.98
CA ASP A 10 12.20 10.88 -10.18
C ASP A 10 10.71 10.90 -9.84
N ILE A 11 10.32 10.31 -8.71
CA ILE A 11 8.94 10.36 -8.21
C ILE A 11 8.53 11.81 -7.93
N GLU A 12 9.37 12.58 -7.25
CA GLU A 12 9.14 13.99 -6.96
C GLU A 12 8.99 14.80 -8.25
N PHE A 13 9.92 14.63 -9.21
CA PHE A 13 9.84 15.28 -10.53
C PHE A 13 8.54 14.93 -11.24
N CYS A 14 8.15 13.65 -11.28
CA CYS A 14 6.91 13.23 -11.93
C CYS A 14 5.68 13.87 -11.26
N LEU A 15 5.62 13.87 -9.93
CA LEU A 15 4.45 14.38 -9.22
C LEU A 15 4.32 15.90 -9.33
N PHE A 16 5.40 16.63 -9.14
CA PHE A 16 5.33 18.07 -8.95
C PHE A 16 5.70 18.86 -10.21
N ASP A 17 6.78 18.48 -10.90
CA ASP A 17 7.23 19.24 -12.08
C ASP A 17 6.45 18.80 -13.34
N LEU A 18 6.27 17.51 -13.57
CA LEU A 18 5.57 17.01 -14.76
C LEU A 18 4.04 17.09 -14.62
N LEU A 19 3.49 16.58 -13.53
CA LEU A 19 2.04 16.49 -13.32
C LEU A 19 1.44 17.68 -12.56
N GLY A 20 2.26 18.60 -12.03
CA GLY A 20 1.82 19.81 -11.35
C GLY A 20 0.90 19.57 -10.15
N ARG A 21 1.11 18.47 -9.41
CA ARG A 21 0.20 18.04 -8.32
C ARG A 21 0.15 19.01 -7.15
N GLU A 22 1.15 19.86 -6.98
CA GLU A 22 1.11 20.92 -5.97
C GLU A 22 -0.12 21.84 -6.11
N SER A 23 -0.62 22.01 -7.34
CA SER A 23 -1.78 22.86 -7.61
C SER A 23 -3.10 22.41 -6.96
N ILE A 24 -3.22 21.14 -6.57
CA ILE A 24 -4.40 20.56 -5.92
C ILE A 24 -4.24 20.34 -4.42
N LEU A 25 -3.00 20.32 -3.91
CA LEU A 25 -2.72 20.17 -2.49
C LEU A 25 -3.16 21.44 -1.72
N GLY A 26 -3.56 21.27 -0.47
CA GLY A 26 -4.12 22.33 0.37
C GLY A 26 -5.52 22.77 -0.03
N LYS A 27 -6.21 22.07 -0.96
CA LYS A 27 -7.50 22.47 -1.52
C LYS A 27 -8.53 21.35 -1.46
N SER A 28 -9.81 21.74 -1.29
CA SER A 28 -10.96 20.83 -1.36
C SER A 28 -10.75 19.58 -0.47
N ILE A 29 -10.85 18.38 -1.05
CA ILE A 29 -10.68 17.10 -0.32
C ILE A 29 -9.24 16.85 0.11
N TYR A 30 -8.25 17.58 -0.44
CA TYR A 30 -6.81 17.48 -0.11
C TYR A 30 -6.32 18.67 0.76
N LYS A 31 -7.23 19.37 1.46
CA LYS A 31 -6.93 20.55 2.26
C LYS A 31 -5.88 20.34 3.36
N ASP A 32 -5.78 19.11 3.86
CA ASP A 32 -4.87 18.72 4.94
C ASP A 32 -3.53 18.16 4.42
N LEU A 33 -3.28 18.24 3.10
CA LEU A 33 -2.05 17.81 2.45
C LEU A 33 -1.31 18.98 1.83
N ASP A 34 -0.01 19.02 2.01
CA ASP A 34 0.92 19.88 1.29
C ASP A 34 2.06 19.05 0.68
N ARG A 35 2.97 19.72 -0.05
CA ARG A 35 4.12 19.06 -0.67
C ARG A 35 5.03 18.40 0.37
N GLU A 36 5.28 19.07 1.50
CA GLU A 36 6.14 18.57 2.56
C GLU A 36 5.58 17.27 3.16
N THR A 37 4.28 17.25 3.45
CA THR A 37 3.57 16.05 3.93
C THR A 37 3.67 14.89 2.93
N VAL A 38 3.43 15.15 1.64
CA VAL A 38 3.54 14.12 0.60
C VAL A 38 4.96 13.59 0.49
N MET A 39 5.97 14.46 0.50
CA MET A 39 7.38 14.04 0.47
C MET A 39 7.77 13.25 1.72
N GLY A 40 7.28 13.64 2.90
CA GLY A 40 7.46 12.88 4.14
C GLY A 40 6.86 11.47 4.06
N MET A 41 5.66 11.33 3.50
CA MET A 41 5.03 10.03 3.26
C MET A 41 5.88 9.15 2.32
N LEU A 42 6.36 9.73 1.22
CA LEU A 42 7.19 9.01 0.24
C LEU A 42 8.52 8.57 0.85
N ASP A 43 9.17 9.41 1.66
CA ASP A 43 10.44 9.09 2.31
C ASP A 43 10.28 7.98 3.36
N GLU A 44 9.23 8.04 4.17
CA GLU A 44 8.94 6.99 5.15
C GLU A 44 8.60 5.67 4.47
N PHE A 45 7.77 5.72 3.41
CA PHE A 45 7.42 4.53 2.66
C PHE A 45 8.62 3.92 1.93
N LYS A 46 9.54 4.74 1.42
CA LYS A 46 10.80 4.26 0.86
C LYS A 46 11.58 3.42 1.87
N ARG A 47 11.68 3.87 3.13
CA ARG A 47 12.38 3.12 4.18
C ARG A 47 11.73 1.76 4.42
N LEU A 48 10.40 1.70 4.48
CA LEU A 48 9.67 0.45 4.57
C LEU A 48 9.95 -0.45 3.36
N ALA A 49 9.84 0.08 2.14
CA ALA A 49 10.01 -0.67 0.91
C ALA A 49 11.42 -1.27 0.77
N GLU A 50 12.45 -0.47 1.01
CA GLU A 50 13.85 -0.88 0.87
C GLU A 50 14.31 -1.87 1.95
N ASN A 51 13.77 -1.77 3.17
CA ASN A 51 14.21 -2.59 4.30
C ASN A 51 13.26 -3.76 4.57
N ASP A 52 12.00 -3.46 4.93
CA ASP A 52 11.09 -4.47 5.42
C ASP A 52 10.43 -5.28 4.30
N LEU A 53 9.98 -4.63 3.21
CA LEU A 53 9.30 -5.32 2.12
C LEU A 53 10.28 -6.07 1.22
N ALA A 54 11.40 -5.44 0.85
CA ALA A 54 12.43 -6.05 0.01
C ALA A 54 13.08 -7.27 0.67
N ALA A 55 13.13 -7.31 2.02
CA ALA A 55 13.77 -8.40 2.76
C ALA A 55 13.16 -9.77 2.50
N SER A 56 11.86 -9.84 2.20
CA SER A 56 11.16 -11.11 2.00
C SER A 56 10.99 -11.52 0.53
N PHE A 57 11.48 -10.70 -0.42
CA PHE A 57 11.28 -10.96 -1.85
C PHE A 57 11.88 -12.29 -2.29
N VAL A 58 13.14 -12.54 -1.96
CA VAL A 58 13.88 -13.75 -2.37
C VAL A 58 13.28 -15.00 -1.73
N ASP A 59 13.00 -14.95 -0.43
CA ASP A 59 12.42 -16.09 0.30
C ASP A 59 11.00 -16.39 -0.20
N GLY A 60 10.22 -15.34 -0.46
CA GLY A 60 8.86 -15.46 -0.99
C GLY A 60 8.83 -16.14 -2.36
N ASP A 61 9.81 -15.86 -3.22
CA ASP A 61 9.94 -16.46 -4.55
C ASP A 61 10.45 -17.92 -4.47
N ARG A 62 11.48 -18.18 -3.67
CA ARG A 62 12.14 -19.50 -3.60
C ARG A 62 11.38 -20.53 -2.78
N ASP A 63 10.91 -20.14 -1.59
CA ASP A 63 10.23 -21.05 -0.67
C ASP A 63 8.73 -21.13 -0.99
N GLY A 64 8.14 -20.04 -1.46
CA GLY A 64 6.74 -19.92 -1.86
C GLY A 64 5.74 -20.29 -0.76
N THR A 65 4.49 -20.49 -1.16
CA THR A 65 3.43 -20.97 -0.28
C THR A 65 3.42 -22.50 -0.21
N LYS A 66 3.16 -23.05 0.98
CA LYS A 66 3.03 -24.51 1.17
C LYS A 66 1.56 -24.84 1.44
N PHE A 67 1.00 -25.70 0.59
CA PHE A 67 -0.35 -26.20 0.74
C PHE A 67 -0.37 -27.59 1.35
N ASP A 68 -1.05 -27.76 2.47
CA ASP A 68 -1.29 -29.06 3.10
C ASP A 68 -2.64 -29.62 2.63
N LYS A 69 -2.59 -30.68 1.83
CA LYS A 69 -3.78 -31.35 1.29
C LYS A 69 -4.64 -32.03 2.35
N ALA A 70 -4.05 -32.46 3.48
CA ALA A 70 -4.79 -33.17 4.51
C ALA A 70 -5.66 -32.22 5.35
N THR A 71 -5.18 -31.01 5.59
CA THR A 71 -5.87 -30.00 6.40
C THR A 71 -6.53 -28.90 5.56
N GLY A 72 -6.19 -28.77 4.27
CA GLY A 72 -6.59 -27.66 3.42
C GLY A 72 -5.92 -26.34 3.77
N SER A 73 -4.90 -26.35 4.66
CA SER A 73 -4.24 -25.14 5.12
C SER A 73 -3.13 -24.68 4.16
N VAL A 74 -2.91 -23.35 4.13
CA VAL A 74 -1.83 -22.70 3.39
C VAL A 74 -0.88 -22.03 4.37
N THR A 75 0.40 -22.28 4.23
CA THR A 75 1.45 -21.65 5.05
C THR A 75 2.30 -20.74 4.17
N LEU A 76 2.48 -19.49 4.59
CA LEU A 76 3.39 -18.52 3.99
C LEU A 76 4.77 -18.58 4.67
N PRO A 77 5.86 -18.23 3.96
CA PRO A 77 7.16 -17.98 4.58
C PRO A 77 7.05 -16.94 5.70
N ASP A 78 7.80 -17.13 6.79
CA ASP A 78 7.75 -16.20 7.94
C ASP A 78 8.30 -14.81 7.59
N SER A 79 9.24 -14.72 6.63
CA SER A 79 9.70 -13.45 6.08
C SER A 79 8.58 -12.66 5.41
N ILE A 80 7.70 -13.31 4.63
CA ILE A 80 6.52 -12.69 4.01
C ILE A 80 5.55 -12.20 5.08
N LYS A 81 5.25 -13.02 6.10
CA LYS A 81 4.38 -12.62 7.22
C LYS A 81 4.92 -11.39 7.94
N LYS A 82 6.25 -11.34 8.17
CA LYS A 82 6.92 -10.20 8.81
C LYS A 82 6.79 -8.92 7.97
N SER A 83 7.06 -9.00 6.67
CA SER A 83 6.95 -7.87 5.75
C SER A 83 5.50 -7.36 5.65
N TYR A 84 4.54 -8.27 5.53
CA TYR A 84 3.12 -7.93 5.53
C TYR A 84 2.70 -7.25 6.84
N LYS A 85 3.15 -7.79 7.98
CA LYS A 85 2.90 -7.18 9.29
C LYS A 85 3.46 -5.77 9.38
N ALA A 86 4.68 -5.53 8.90
CA ALA A 86 5.28 -4.20 8.90
C ALA A 86 4.45 -3.19 8.07
N TYR A 87 3.93 -3.63 6.91
CA TYR A 87 3.03 -2.83 6.09
C TYR A 87 1.72 -2.50 6.83
N MET A 88 1.11 -3.48 7.48
CA MET A 88 -0.16 -3.31 8.21
C MET A 88 0.02 -2.48 9.49
N ASP A 89 1.08 -2.72 10.27
CA ASP A 89 1.39 -1.97 11.49
C ASP A 89 1.67 -0.49 11.20
N GLY A 90 2.25 -0.19 10.04
CA GLY A 90 2.44 1.17 9.54
C GLY A 90 1.15 1.84 9.03
N GLU A 91 0.03 1.13 9.09
CA GLU A 91 -1.29 1.58 8.63
C GLU A 91 -1.33 2.03 7.14
N TRP A 92 -0.38 1.57 6.31
CA TRP A 92 -0.29 1.96 4.91
C TRP A 92 -1.49 1.52 4.06
N TRP A 93 -2.26 0.54 4.53
CA TRP A 93 -3.53 0.14 3.94
C TRP A 93 -4.58 1.26 3.90
N ARG A 94 -4.44 2.29 4.76
CA ARG A 94 -5.37 3.43 4.82
C ARG A 94 -5.42 4.26 3.54
N ILE A 95 -4.34 4.23 2.73
CA ILE A 95 -4.30 4.93 1.43
C ILE A 95 -5.23 4.30 0.39
N ASP A 96 -5.67 3.07 0.61
CA ASP A 96 -6.54 2.28 -0.27
C ASP A 96 -8.00 2.23 0.21
N ALA A 97 -8.25 2.55 1.47
CA ALA A 97 -9.58 2.55 2.05
C ALA A 97 -10.30 3.91 1.85
N PRO A 98 -11.64 3.93 1.76
CA PRO A 98 -12.38 5.19 1.76
C PRO A 98 -12.37 5.83 3.15
N ALA A 99 -12.50 7.16 3.22
CA ALA A 99 -12.53 7.89 4.50
C ALA A 99 -13.57 7.35 5.49
N ALA A 100 -14.72 6.90 5.00
CA ALA A 100 -15.78 6.31 5.81
C ALA A 100 -15.39 4.98 6.49
N LEU A 101 -14.31 4.35 6.03
CA LEU A 101 -13.70 3.13 6.60
C LEU A 101 -12.34 3.43 7.26
N GLY A 102 -12.09 4.67 7.66
CA GLY A 102 -10.84 5.07 8.29
C GLY A 102 -9.68 5.27 7.31
N GLY A 103 -9.96 5.34 6.02
CA GLY A 103 -8.95 5.59 5.00
C GLY A 103 -8.46 7.03 4.96
N GLN A 104 -7.29 7.23 4.39
CA GLN A 104 -6.67 8.52 4.18
C GLN A 104 -6.93 9.02 2.75
N VAL A 105 -7.47 10.23 2.63
CA VAL A 105 -7.73 10.83 1.31
C VAL A 105 -6.47 11.44 0.75
N ILE A 106 -5.89 10.80 -0.25
CA ILE A 106 -4.69 11.28 -0.96
C ILE A 106 -4.94 11.32 -2.47
N PRO A 107 -4.20 12.16 -3.24
CA PRO A 107 -4.28 12.12 -4.68
C PRO A 107 -3.91 10.75 -5.24
N MET A 108 -4.64 10.28 -6.23
CA MET A 108 -4.40 8.97 -6.86
C MET A 108 -2.98 8.84 -7.42
N THR A 109 -2.38 9.93 -7.88
CA THR A 109 -0.98 9.97 -8.34
C THR A 109 0.00 9.69 -7.20
N VAL A 110 -0.25 10.20 -5.99
CA VAL A 110 0.56 9.90 -4.80
C VAL A 110 0.38 8.44 -4.38
N ARG A 111 -0.86 7.96 -4.37
CA ARG A 111 -1.15 6.54 -4.10
C ARG A 111 -0.38 5.61 -5.04
N TRP A 112 -0.36 5.91 -6.34
CA TRP A 112 0.37 5.07 -7.29
C TRP A 112 1.89 5.19 -7.16
N ALA A 113 2.43 6.34 -6.75
CA ALA A 113 3.84 6.48 -6.41
C ALA A 113 4.25 5.58 -5.21
N LEU A 114 3.39 5.50 -4.19
CA LEU A 114 3.58 4.56 -3.08
C LEU A 114 3.45 3.10 -3.55
N ALA A 115 2.44 2.78 -4.37
CA ALA A 115 2.24 1.44 -4.93
C ALA A 115 3.42 0.97 -5.80
N GLU A 116 4.05 1.88 -6.57
CA GLU A 116 5.26 1.60 -7.34
C GLU A 116 6.38 1.06 -6.43
N MET A 117 6.58 1.67 -5.26
CA MET A 117 7.59 1.23 -4.31
C MET A 117 7.28 -0.16 -3.72
N VAL A 118 6.01 -0.48 -3.44
CA VAL A 118 5.63 -1.84 -3.01
C VAL A 118 5.89 -2.84 -4.13
N LEU A 119 5.41 -2.54 -5.33
CA LEU A 119 5.55 -3.44 -6.48
C LEU A 119 7.02 -3.68 -6.84
N GLY A 120 7.86 -2.65 -6.75
CA GLY A 120 9.29 -2.77 -7.02
C GLY A 120 10.05 -3.54 -5.93
N SER A 121 9.63 -3.41 -4.68
CA SER A 121 10.28 -4.09 -3.55
C SER A 121 9.78 -5.52 -3.34
N ASN A 122 8.46 -5.75 -3.38
CA ASN A 122 7.86 -7.07 -3.23
C ASN A 122 6.40 -7.08 -3.73
N PRO A 123 6.14 -7.50 -4.99
CA PRO A 123 4.78 -7.52 -5.55
C PRO A 123 3.84 -8.47 -4.81
N ALA A 124 4.33 -9.51 -4.12
CA ALA A 124 3.48 -10.40 -3.33
C ALA A 124 2.83 -9.65 -2.16
N ILE A 125 3.55 -8.74 -1.51
CA ILE A 125 2.99 -7.92 -0.44
C ILE A 125 1.87 -7.02 -0.99
N HIS A 126 2.06 -6.43 -2.17
CA HIS A 126 0.99 -5.64 -2.81
C HIS A 126 -0.29 -6.45 -3.02
N LEU A 127 -0.17 -7.68 -3.51
CA LEU A 127 -1.32 -8.58 -3.71
C LEU A 127 -2.02 -8.94 -2.38
N TYR A 128 -1.26 -9.28 -1.34
CA TYR A 128 -1.85 -9.59 -0.02
C TYR A 128 -2.51 -8.37 0.63
N ALA A 129 -2.02 -7.17 0.36
CA ALA A 129 -2.54 -5.91 0.91
C ALA A 129 -3.73 -5.31 0.14
N THR A 130 -4.29 -6.00 -0.86
CA THR A 130 -5.38 -5.47 -1.69
C THR A 130 -6.76 -5.47 -1.02
N GLY A 131 -6.93 -6.11 0.14
CA GLY A 131 -8.21 -6.17 0.86
C GLY A 131 -8.90 -4.81 0.99
N PRO A 132 -8.25 -3.76 1.52
CA PRO A 132 -8.82 -2.41 1.64
C PRO A 132 -9.24 -1.78 0.31
N SER A 133 -8.54 -2.04 -0.80
CA SER A 133 -8.95 -1.59 -2.13
C SER A 133 -10.26 -2.26 -2.58
N PHE A 134 -10.44 -3.55 -2.31
CA PHE A 134 -11.71 -4.24 -2.58
C PHE A 134 -12.81 -3.77 -1.65
N ALA A 135 -12.50 -3.52 -0.37
CA ALA A 135 -13.44 -2.92 0.57
C ALA A 135 -13.92 -1.55 0.07
N HIS A 136 -13.03 -0.74 -0.51
CA HIS A 136 -13.39 0.55 -1.12
C HIS A 136 -14.46 0.37 -2.22
N VAL A 137 -14.22 -0.54 -3.16
CA VAL A 137 -15.17 -0.79 -4.26
C VAL A 137 -16.52 -1.29 -3.71
N ALA A 138 -16.50 -2.28 -2.80
CA ALA A 138 -17.70 -2.81 -2.19
C ALA A 138 -18.47 -1.74 -1.40
N TYR A 139 -17.77 -0.85 -0.69
CA TYR A 139 -18.42 0.22 0.06
C TYR A 139 -19.03 1.29 -0.84
N MET A 140 -18.34 1.69 -1.91
CA MET A 140 -18.78 2.78 -2.78
C MET A 140 -19.88 2.37 -3.76
N LEU A 141 -19.84 1.15 -4.28
CA LEU A 141 -20.70 0.70 -5.38
C LEU A 141 -21.68 -0.41 -4.97
N GLY A 142 -21.48 -1.00 -3.81
CA GLY A 142 -22.25 -2.16 -3.35
C GLY A 142 -23.58 -1.81 -2.67
N THR A 143 -24.36 -2.87 -2.39
CA THR A 143 -25.56 -2.83 -1.59
C THR A 143 -25.24 -2.58 -0.10
N ASP A 144 -26.25 -2.40 0.74
CA ASP A 144 -26.02 -2.23 2.20
C ASP A 144 -25.36 -3.47 2.82
N ARG A 145 -25.63 -4.68 2.30
CA ARG A 145 -24.93 -5.90 2.68
C ARG A 145 -23.44 -5.81 2.32
N ASP A 146 -23.11 -5.36 1.11
CA ASP A 146 -21.73 -5.25 0.64
C ASP A 146 -20.97 -4.20 1.44
N LYS A 147 -21.60 -3.08 1.79
CA LYS A 147 -21.05 -2.06 2.69
C LYS A 147 -20.75 -2.60 4.09
N HIS A 148 -21.61 -3.49 4.60
CA HIS A 148 -21.35 -4.16 5.87
C HIS A 148 -20.15 -5.10 5.78
N ILE A 149 -20.04 -5.88 4.69
CA ILE A 149 -18.89 -6.75 4.43
C ILE A 149 -17.60 -5.90 4.30
N ALA A 150 -17.67 -4.79 3.57
CA ALA A 150 -16.52 -3.89 3.41
C ALA A 150 -15.94 -3.39 4.74
N LYS A 151 -16.81 -3.12 5.74
CA LYS A 151 -16.35 -2.76 7.09
C LYS A 151 -15.56 -3.89 7.74
N LEU A 152 -16.02 -5.13 7.63
CA LEU A 152 -15.34 -6.31 8.18
C LEU A 152 -14.01 -6.63 7.46
N MET A 153 -13.77 -6.07 6.28
CA MET A 153 -12.51 -6.27 5.54
C MET A 153 -11.39 -5.33 5.99
N VAL A 154 -11.72 -4.28 6.75
CA VAL A 154 -10.76 -3.28 7.23
C VAL A 154 -10.64 -3.22 8.76
N ASP A 155 -11.52 -3.92 9.48
CA ASP A 155 -11.45 -4.15 10.94
C ASP A 155 -10.46 -5.29 11.27
#